data_4bb288c5bec630c8d43643198baec762
#
_entry.id   4bb288c5bec630c8d43643198baec762
#
_cell.length_a   1.000
_cell.length_b   1.000
_cell.length_c   1.000
_cell.angle_alpha   90.00
_cell.angle_beta   90.00
_cell.angle_gamma   90.00
#
_symmetry.space_group_name_H-M   'P 1'
#
loop_
_entity.id
_entity.type
_entity.pdbx_description
1 polymer ?
#
loop_
_entity_poly.entity_id
_entity_poly.type
_entity_poly.pdbx_seq_one_letter_code
_entity_poly.pdbx_strand_id
1 'polypeptide(L)'
;MSFDEYKKALELCTYCPKLCRHTCPVGNAERREAVIPQAKMAMANLVRKGQVDLTTETASVFYHCNGCGLCGEYCEHDVDVTPALFAARAEAVDKGMDLPSMKQFTERFYARNESLFRELHHTIEERFFVEEAQVAYFPSCDTVEHSPRVMQDTLKVLESVGVDYVALHDGEYICAGYPFWAAGLMSELSFLAKEIASKLSNYKKVICDCPACVWMMRFLYPQLGAPISAEVLHVVEFMDNYARRIEVSSTVPEAFYHDPCYLGRWLGVFDAPRRLMGRGVREIREFTWNRERSYCCGGGGLVSDNLPDVAAKIAQRRLEEVLRTDVPMVVSACATCELNLGRQSGSVEVVNLMTLLARLL
;
A
#
# COMPACT_ATOMS: atom_id res chain seq x y z
N MET A 1 -10.09 -16.25 -7.01
CA MET A 1 -8.87 -16.96 -6.51
C MET A 1 -9.35 -17.94 -5.45
N SER A 2 -9.22 -19.24 -5.74
CA SER A 2 -9.60 -20.29 -4.80
C SER A 2 -8.47 -20.56 -3.82
N PHE A 3 -8.80 -20.89 -2.59
CA PHE A 3 -7.83 -21.26 -1.56
C PHE A 3 -6.97 -22.47 -1.98
N ASP A 4 -7.54 -23.40 -2.75
CA ASP A 4 -6.85 -24.59 -3.28
C ASP A 4 -5.77 -24.26 -4.34
N GLU A 5 -5.83 -23.12 -5.01
CA GLU A 5 -4.79 -22.70 -5.95
C GLU A 5 -3.42 -22.55 -5.26
N TYR A 6 -3.42 -22.25 -3.96
CA TYR A 6 -2.21 -22.08 -3.15
C TYR A 6 -1.71 -23.35 -2.46
N LYS A 7 -2.28 -24.53 -2.79
CA LYS A 7 -1.92 -25.83 -2.18
C LYS A 7 -0.41 -26.06 -2.09
N LYS A 8 0.32 -25.89 -3.21
CA LYS A 8 1.77 -26.12 -3.26
C LYS A 8 2.53 -25.15 -2.32
N ALA A 9 2.17 -23.87 -2.32
CA ALA A 9 2.77 -22.86 -1.47
C ALA A 9 2.54 -23.15 0.02
N LEU A 10 1.31 -23.51 0.38
CA LEU A 10 0.91 -23.86 1.74
C LEU A 10 1.67 -25.11 2.25
N GLU A 11 1.80 -26.14 1.42
CA GLU A 11 2.53 -27.37 1.76
C GLU A 11 4.02 -27.10 1.95
N LEU A 12 4.67 -26.36 1.03
CA LEU A 12 6.06 -25.99 1.15
C LEU A 12 6.34 -25.24 2.45
N CYS A 13 5.54 -24.21 2.77
CA CYS A 13 5.69 -23.46 4.01
C CYS A 13 5.50 -24.32 5.26
N THR A 14 4.53 -25.27 5.25
CA THR A 14 4.26 -26.12 6.41
C THR A 14 5.49 -26.90 6.87
N TYR A 15 6.29 -27.40 5.92
CA TYR A 15 7.46 -28.22 6.20
C TYR A 15 8.80 -27.47 6.13
N CYS A 16 8.75 -26.15 5.88
CA CYS A 16 9.92 -25.30 5.76
C CYS A 16 10.66 -25.11 7.11
N PRO A 17 12.01 -25.00 7.12
CA PRO A 17 12.80 -24.70 8.31
C PRO A 17 12.67 -23.24 8.80
N LYS A 18 11.75 -22.44 8.24
CA LYS A 18 11.40 -21.07 8.68
C LYS A 18 12.47 -20.01 8.41
N LEU A 19 13.16 -20.06 7.28
CA LEU A 19 14.21 -19.09 6.94
C LEU A 19 13.74 -17.63 7.01
N CYS A 20 12.47 -17.37 6.61
CA CYS A 20 11.86 -16.04 6.64
C CYS A 20 11.37 -15.58 8.03
N ARG A 21 11.56 -16.37 9.10
CA ARG A 21 11.04 -16.06 10.46
C ARG A 21 11.37 -14.65 10.93
N HIS A 22 12.65 -14.26 10.78
CA HIS A 22 13.19 -12.99 11.28
C HIS A 22 12.65 -11.75 10.54
N THR A 23 12.05 -11.93 9.36
CA THR A 23 11.63 -10.82 8.50
C THR A 23 10.22 -10.33 8.80
N CYS A 24 9.37 -11.15 9.45
CA CYS A 24 7.97 -10.82 9.64
C CYS A 24 7.78 -9.66 10.63
N PRO A 25 7.28 -8.49 10.17
CA PRO A 25 7.09 -7.35 11.06
C PRO A 25 6.08 -7.66 12.18
N VAL A 26 4.98 -8.36 11.87
CA VAL A 26 3.96 -8.74 12.85
C VAL A 26 4.53 -9.75 13.85
N GLY A 27 5.17 -10.83 13.38
CA GLY A 27 5.78 -11.84 14.25
C GLY A 27 6.83 -11.24 15.20
N ASN A 28 7.60 -10.27 14.71
CA ASN A 28 8.60 -9.56 15.52
C ASN A 28 7.96 -8.61 16.55
N ALA A 29 6.89 -7.90 16.18
CA ALA A 29 6.19 -6.98 17.09
C ALA A 29 5.45 -7.71 18.21
N GLU A 30 4.83 -8.85 17.89
CA GLU A 30 4.12 -9.68 18.87
C GLU A 30 5.04 -10.64 19.64
N ARG A 31 6.22 -10.93 19.12
CA ARG A 31 7.14 -11.96 19.66
C ARG A 31 6.47 -13.34 19.77
N ARG A 32 5.63 -13.68 18.79
CA ARG A 32 4.84 -14.91 18.76
C ARG A 32 5.16 -15.76 17.53
N GLU A 33 5.54 -17.03 17.76
CA GLU A 33 5.78 -18.00 16.68
C GLU A 33 4.51 -18.32 15.87
N ALA A 34 3.34 -18.30 16.49
CA ALA A 34 2.07 -18.61 15.81
C ALA A 34 1.71 -17.64 14.68
N VAL A 35 2.30 -16.44 14.65
CA VAL A 35 2.01 -15.39 13.67
C VAL A 35 3.19 -15.06 12.74
N ILE A 36 4.24 -15.89 12.71
CA ILE A 36 5.27 -15.79 11.68
C ILE A 36 4.75 -16.33 10.33
N PRO A 37 5.38 -16.02 9.18
CA PRO A 37 4.86 -16.41 7.89
C PRO A 37 4.61 -17.91 7.76
N GLN A 38 5.58 -18.74 8.16
CA GLN A 38 5.49 -20.19 8.11
C GLN A 38 4.30 -20.72 8.95
N ALA A 39 4.11 -20.22 10.18
CA ALA A 39 3.04 -20.71 11.05
C ALA A 39 1.65 -20.34 10.52
N LYS A 40 1.48 -19.12 9.98
CA LYS A 40 0.24 -18.69 9.33
C LYS A 40 -0.09 -19.59 8.13
N MET A 41 0.89 -19.86 7.27
CA MET A 41 0.72 -20.73 6.10
C MET A 41 0.47 -22.20 6.50
N ALA A 42 1.13 -22.67 7.56
CA ALA A 42 0.88 -24.00 8.11
C ALA A 42 -0.54 -24.12 8.67
N MET A 43 -1.03 -23.12 9.41
CA MET A 43 -2.42 -23.08 9.89
C MET A 43 -3.40 -23.12 8.71
N ALA A 44 -3.18 -22.30 7.70
CA ALA A 44 -3.99 -22.30 6.48
C ALA A 44 -3.98 -23.67 5.78
N ASN A 45 -2.84 -24.35 5.71
CA ASN A 45 -2.74 -25.70 5.14
C ASN A 45 -3.50 -26.77 5.97
N LEU A 46 -3.41 -26.69 7.29
CA LEU A 46 -4.13 -27.61 8.19
C LEU A 46 -5.65 -27.41 8.06
N VAL A 47 -6.12 -26.18 7.99
CA VAL A 47 -7.53 -25.85 7.71
C VAL A 47 -7.94 -26.42 6.35
N ARG A 48 -7.16 -26.15 5.29
CA ARG A 48 -7.43 -26.66 3.95
C ARG A 48 -7.55 -28.21 3.90
N LYS A 49 -6.72 -28.89 4.68
CA LYS A 49 -6.75 -30.37 4.80
C LYS A 49 -7.85 -30.92 5.71
N GLY A 50 -8.65 -30.06 6.35
CA GLY A 50 -9.65 -30.48 7.33
C GLY A 50 -9.04 -31.08 8.61
N GLN A 51 -7.76 -30.82 8.89
CA GLN A 51 -7.07 -31.27 10.10
C GLN A 51 -7.25 -30.32 11.30
N VAL A 52 -7.63 -29.08 11.00
CA VAL A 52 -8.02 -28.06 11.97
C VAL A 52 -9.30 -27.41 11.44
N ASP A 53 -10.29 -27.23 12.30
CA ASP A 53 -11.53 -26.57 11.93
C ASP A 53 -11.31 -25.09 11.64
N LEU A 54 -11.93 -24.59 10.58
CA LEU A 54 -12.01 -23.17 10.32
C LEU A 54 -13.02 -22.54 11.27
N THR A 55 -12.52 -21.81 12.22
CA THR A 55 -13.29 -21.02 13.19
C THR A 55 -12.83 -19.56 13.11
N THR A 56 -13.57 -18.63 13.70
CA THR A 56 -13.13 -17.22 13.80
C THR A 56 -11.76 -17.10 14.49
N GLU A 57 -11.46 -17.96 15.47
CA GLU A 57 -10.17 -17.97 16.16
C GLU A 57 -9.04 -18.40 15.21
N THR A 58 -9.18 -19.51 14.48
CA THR A 58 -8.18 -19.97 13.51
C THR A 58 -8.05 -19.00 12.35
N ALA A 59 -9.15 -18.43 11.86
CA ALA A 59 -9.17 -17.40 10.82
C ALA A 59 -8.42 -16.12 11.26
N SER A 60 -8.49 -15.74 12.54
CA SER A 60 -7.81 -14.55 13.06
C SER A 60 -6.32 -14.56 12.76
N VAL A 61 -5.68 -15.74 12.75
CA VAL A 61 -4.26 -15.91 12.42
C VAL A 61 -3.92 -15.39 11.02
N PHE A 62 -4.83 -15.49 10.06
CA PHE A 62 -4.61 -15.02 8.69
C PHE A 62 -4.56 -13.49 8.60
N TYR A 63 -5.23 -12.79 9.53
CA TYR A 63 -5.23 -11.32 9.58
C TYR A 63 -3.97 -10.72 10.24
N HIS A 64 -3.05 -11.56 10.78
CA HIS A 64 -1.74 -11.12 11.27
C HIS A 64 -0.71 -10.96 10.13
N CYS A 65 -1.13 -10.39 9.00
CA CYS A 65 -0.29 -10.18 7.82
C CYS A 65 -0.53 -8.80 7.20
N ASN A 66 0.54 -7.98 7.13
CA ASN A 66 0.50 -6.67 6.48
C ASN A 66 0.44 -6.72 4.95
N GLY A 67 0.56 -7.88 4.32
CA GLY A 67 0.66 -7.96 2.87
C GLY A 67 1.96 -7.41 2.28
N CYS A 68 2.98 -7.22 3.11
CA CYS A 68 4.21 -6.50 2.71
C CYS A 68 5.18 -7.29 1.81
N GLY A 69 5.04 -8.62 1.69
CA GLY A 69 5.88 -9.46 0.83
C GLY A 69 7.32 -9.70 1.32
N LEU A 70 7.78 -9.09 2.43
CA LEU A 70 9.17 -9.19 2.87
C LEU A 70 9.65 -10.63 3.13
N CYS A 71 8.76 -11.52 3.54
CA CYS A 71 9.09 -12.92 3.73
C CYS A 71 9.43 -13.65 2.42
N GLY A 72 8.92 -13.17 1.27
CA GLY A 72 9.27 -13.67 -0.06
C GLY A 72 10.72 -13.42 -0.41
N GLU A 73 11.27 -12.25 -0.06
CA GLU A 73 12.68 -11.89 -0.33
C GLU A 73 13.72 -12.79 0.37
N TYR A 74 13.28 -13.60 1.30
CA TYR A 74 14.12 -14.56 2.04
C TYR A 74 13.63 -16.00 1.86
N CYS A 75 12.78 -16.23 0.84
CA CYS A 75 12.20 -17.54 0.57
C CYS A 75 12.96 -18.24 -0.56
N GLU A 76 13.65 -19.33 -0.25
CA GLU A 76 14.35 -20.16 -1.25
C GLU A 76 13.39 -20.94 -2.18
N HIS A 77 12.07 -20.83 -1.95
CA HIS A 77 11.04 -21.55 -2.69
C HIS A 77 10.11 -20.59 -3.47
N ASP A 78 10.43 -19.31 -3.51
CA ASP A 78 9.62 -18.25 -4.18
C ASP A 78 8.13 -18.30 -3.81
N VAL A 79 7.85 -18.47 -2.50
CA VAL A 79 6.47 -18.56 -2.02
C VAL A 79 5.91 -17.19 -1.73
N ASP A 80 4.87 -16.81 -2.46
CA ASP A 80 4.06 -15.65 -2.18
C ASP A 80 3.06 -15.91 -1.04
N VAL A 81 3.44 -15.48 0.16
CA VAL A 81 2.64 -15.68 1.38
C VAL A 81 1.37 -14.82 1.38
N THR A 82 1.45 -13.58 0.87
CA THR A 82 0.34 -12.62 0.92
C THR A 82 -0.91 -13.10 0.18
N PRO A 83 -0.85 -13.45 -1.12
CA PRO A 83 -2.04 -13.92 -1.84
C PRO A 83 -2.65 -15.17 -1.22
N ALA A 84 -1.82 -16.11 -0.75
CA ALA A 84 -2.31 -17.34 -0.11
C ALA A 84 -3.07 -17.06 1.20
N LEU A 85 -2.56 -16.12 2.04
CA LEU A 85 -3.26 -15.75 3.28
C LEU A 85 -4.52 -14.93 3.00
N PHE A 86 -4.52 -14.07 1.98
CA PHE A 86 -5.71 -13.31 1.63
C PHE A 86 -6.79 -14.21 1.00
N ALA A 87 -6.41 -15.26 0.25
CA ALA A 87 -7.34 -16.30 -0.16
C ALA A 87 -7.90 -17.09 1.04
N ALA A 88 -7.08 -17.35 2.08
CA ALA A 88 -7.57 -17.96 3.31
C ALA A 88 -8.55 -17.08 4.07
N ARG A 89 -8.37 -15.72 4.03
CA ARG A 89 -9.36 -14.78 4.56
C ARG A 89 -10.68 -14.81 3.78
N ALA A 90 -10.60 -14.90 2.44
CA ALA A 90 -11.77 -15.02 1.58
C ALA A 90 -12.56 -16.29 1.88
N GLU A 91 -11.89 -17.43 2.07
CA GLU A 91 -12.52 -18.67 2.49
C GLU A 91 -13.20 -18.54 3.86
N ALA A 92 -12.60 -17.79 4.80
CA ALA A 92 -13.20 -17.55 6.11
C ALA A 92 -14.46 -16.68 5.99
N VAL A 93 -14.44 -15.65 5.14
CA VAL A 93 -15.61 -14.79 4.84
C VAL A 93 -16.73 -15.62 4.23
N ASP A 94 -16.43 -16.41 3.19
CA ASP A 94 -17.42 -17.25 2.50
C ASP A 94 -18.10 -18.25 3.43
N LYS A 95 -17.41 -18.69 4.49
CA LYS A 95 -17.95 -19.59 5.51
C LYS A 95 -18.50 -18.90 6.76
N GLY A 96 -18.50 -17.57 6.79
CA GLY A 96 -18.98 -16.78 7.93
C GLY A 96 -18.11 -16.92 9.19
N MET A 97 -16.82 -17.28 9.02
CA MET A 97 -15.83 -17.47 10.09
C MET A 97 -14.79 -16.34 10.14
N ASP A 98 -15.07 -15.23 9.49
CA ASP A 98 -14.26 -14.03 9.51
C ASP A 98 -14.26 -13.30 10.87
N LEU A 99 -13.43 -12.26 10.98
CA LEU A 99 -13.35 -11.47 12.19
C LEU A 99 -14.64 -10.67 12.44
N PRO A 100 -15.05 -10.49 13.71
CA PRO A 100 -16.19 -9.62 14.05
C PRO A 100 -16.06 -8.19 13.53
N SER A 101 -14.83 -7.68 13.38
CA SER A 101 -14.52 -6.37 12.77
C SER A 101 -14.87 -6.29 11.29
N MET A 102 -15.02 -7.42 10.60
CA MET A 102 -15.44 -7.48 9.19
C MET A 102 -16.98 -7.35 9.06
N LYS A 103 -17.72 -7.56 10.12
CA LYS A 103 -19.16 -7.28 10.12
C LYS A 103 -19.39 -5.80 9.81
N GLN A 104 -20.33 -5.53 8.89
CA GLN A 104 -20.61 -4.19 8.37
C GLN A 104 -19.39 -3.50 7.70
N PHE A 105 -18.35 -4.25 7.34
CA PHE A 105 -17.17 -3.67 6.69
C PHE A 105 -17.54 -3.02 5.35
N THR A 106 -18.37 -3.68 4.57
CA THR A 106 -18.88 -3.17 3.28
C THR A 106 -19.66 -1.88 3.46
N GLU A 107 -20.56 -1.82 4.41
CA GLU A 107 -21.34 -0.60 4.70
C GLU A 107 -20.44 0.57 5.13
N ARG A 108 -19.49 0.31 6.03
CA ARG A 108 -18.50 1.32 6.45
C ARG A 108 -17.62 1.78 5.30
N PHE A 109 -17.21 0.87 4.42
CA PHE A 109 -16.42 1.22 3.25
C PHE A 109 -17.17 2.19 2.33
N TYR A 110 -18.43 1.92 1.99
CA TYR A 110 -19.19 2.78 1.10
C TYR A 110 -19.54 4.12 1.76
N ALA A 111 -19.89 4.14 3.05
CA ALA A 111 -20.12 5.38 3.80
C ALA A 111 -18.85 6.24 3.87
N ARG A 112 -17.68 5.63 4.10
CA ARG A 112 -16.37 6.31 4.04
C ARG A 112 -16.12 6.85 2.63
N ASN A 113 -16.34 6.06 1.61
CA ASN A 113 -16.11 6.46 0.21
C ASN A 113 -16.95 7.69 -0.17
N GLU A 114 -18.22 7.74 0.22
CA GLU A 114 -19.08 8.91 0.00
C GLU A 114 -18.56 10.16 0.71
N SER A 115 -18.06 10.01 1.95
CA SER A 115 -17.43 11.11 2.68
C SER A 115 -16.17 11.62 1.97
N LEU A 116 -15.31 10.71 1.52
CA LEU A 116 -14.08 11.05 0.81
C LEU A 116 -14.35 11.72 -0.54
N PHE A 117 -15.38 11.30 -1.25
CA PHE A 117 -15.79 11.93 -2.49
C PHE A 117 -16.18 13.41 -2.26
N ARG A 118 -16.93 13.69 -1.20
CA ARG A 118 -17.26 15.08 -0.81
C ARG A 118 -16.02 15.88 -0.44
N GLU A 119 -15.12 15.30 0.36
CA GLU A 119 -13.87 15.95 0.77
C GLU A 119 -12.98 16.29 -0.44
N LEU A 120 -12.89 15.39 -1.41
CA LEU A 120 -12.15 15.60 -2.65
C LEU A 120 -12.61 16.86 -3.36
N HIS A 121 -13.93 17.01 -3.56
CA HIS A 121 -14.53 18.16 -4.25
C HIS A 121 -14.43 19.47 -3.45
N HIS A 122 -14.26 19.40 -2.12
CA HIS A 122 -13.99 20.58 -1.30
C HIS A 122 -12.52 21.01 -1.30
N THR A 123 -11.62 20.06 -1.50
CA THR A 123 -10.17 20.29 -1.34
C THR A 123 -9.51 20.74 -2.65
N ILE A 124 -10.03 20.30 -3.80
CA ILE A 124 -9.41 20.51 -5.11
C ILE A 124 -10.22 21.52 -5.94
N GLU A 125 -9.49 22.37 -6.65
CA GLU A 125 -10.09 23.38 -7.55
C GLU A 125 -10.87 22.74 -8.69
N GLU A 126 -12.03 23.31 -9.05
CA GLU A 126 -12.91 22.83 -10.13
C GLU A 126 -12.20 22.65 -11.48
N ARG A 127 -11.16 23.44 -11.75
CA ARG A 127 -10.39 23.36 -13.01
C ARG A 127 -9.71 22.01 -13.26
N PHE A 128 -9.53 21.18 -12.22
CA PHE A 128 -8.97 19.85 -12.34
C PHE A 128 -10.04 18.77 -12.63
N PHE A 129 -11.32 19.11 -12.54
CA PHE A 129 -12.42 18.20 -12.90
C PHE A 129 -12.83 18.44 -14.36
N VAL A 130 -12.04 17.91 -15.30
CA VAL A 130 -12.26 18.06 -16.75
C VAL A 130 -12.59 16.71 -17.37
N GLU A 131 -13.62 16.71 -18.25
CA GLU A 131 -14.09 15.49 -18.89
C GLU A 131 -13.14 14.96 -20.00
N GLU A 132 -12.36 15.83 -20.65
CA GLU A 132 -11.56 15.49 -21.84
C GLU A 132 -10.03 15.51 -21.59
N ALA A 133 -9.54 14.96 -20.49
CA ALA A 133 -8.11 14.79 -20.28
C ALA A 133 -7.60 13.44 -20.78
N GLN A 134 -6.34 13.39 -21.22
CA GLN A 134 -5.69 12.13 -21.59
C GLN A 134 -5.07 11.41 -20.38
N VAL A 135 -4.80 12.16 -19.32
CA VAL A 135 -4.20 11.67 -18.07
C VAL A 135 -5.19 11.92 -16.94
N ALA A 136 -5.50 10.88 -16.18
CA ALA A 136 -6.28 11.02 -14.94
C ALA A 136 -5.36 10.89 -13.73
N TYR A 137 -5.58 11.73 -12.73
CA TYR A 137 -5.02 11.54 -11.38
C TYR A 137 -6.08 10.89 -10.50
N PHE A 138 -5.76 9.70 -10.00
CA PHE A 138 -6.57 8.94 -9.06
C PHE A 138 -5.93 9.06 -7.67
N PRO A 139 -6.36 9.97 -6.81
CA PRO A 139 -5.86 10.10 -5.45
C PRO A 139 -6.29 8.90 -4.61
N SER A 140 -5.49 8.54 -3.64
CA SER A 140 -5.83 7.43 -2.75
C SER A 140 -6.78 7.86 -1.64
N CYS A 141 -7.55 6.90 -1.13
CA CYS A 141 -8.42 7.13 0.01
C CYS A 141 -7.66 7.64 1.24
N ASP A 142 -6.47 7.11 1.52
CA ASP A 142 -5.65 7.59 2.66
C ASP A 142 -5.11 9.00 2.43
N THR A 143 -4.81 9.36 1.18
CA THR A 143 -4.40 10.72 0.83
C THR A 143 -5.54 11.70 1.04
N VAL A 144 -6.73 11.39 0.53
CA VAL A 144 -7.91 12.27 0.68
C VAL A 144 -8.27 12.47 2.13
N GLU A 145 -8.28 11.40 2.94
CA GLU A 145 -8.75 11.44 4.34
C GLU A 145 -7.73 12.01 5.32
N HIS A 146 -6.46 11.67 5.15
CA HIS A 146 -5.45 11.92 6.18
C HIS A 146 -4.36 12.91 5.77
N SER A 147 -4.15 13.07 4.48
CA SER A 147 -3.07 13.92 3.94
C SER A 147 -3.55 14.69 2.69
N PRO A 148 -4.69 15.43 2.74
CA PRO A 148 -5.26 16.08 1.55
C PRO A 148 -4.30 17.06 0.88
N ARG A 149 -3.36 17.62 1.64
CA ARG A 149 -2.29 18.45 1.12
C ARG A 149 -1.43 17.72 0.08
N VAL A 150 -1.22 16.40 0.20
CA VAL A 150 -0.43 15.62 -0.77
C VAL A 150 -1.04 15.70 -2.18
N MET A 151 -2.38 15.76 -2.30
CA MET A 151 -3.03 15.95 -3.60
C MET A 151 -2.68 17.30 -4.22
N GLN A 152 -2.84 18.39 -3.45
CA GLN A 152 -2.52 19.75 -3.89
C GLN A 152 -1.04 19.87 -4.26
N ASP A 153 -0.16 19.33 -3.42
CA ASP A 153 1.28 19.31 -3.64
C ASP A 153 1.65 18.50 -4.90
N THR A 154 0.97 17.35 -5.14
CA THR A 154 1.15 16.55 -6.36
C THR A 154 0.78 17.35 -7.61
N LEU A 155 -0.38 18.01 -7.61
CA LEU A 155 -0.82 18.85 -8.73
C LEU A 155 0.15 20.02 -8.95
N LYS A 156 0.59 20.69 -7.89
CA LYS A 156 1.60 21.76 -7.96
C LYS A 156 2.90 21.29 -8.59
N VAL A 157 3.40 20.11 -8.20
CA VAL A 157 4.64 19.55 -8.79
C VAL A 157 4.44 19.19 -10.25
N LEU A 158 3.29 18.62 -10.62
CA LEU A 158 2.95 18.33 -12.02
C LEU A 158 2.93 19.61 -12.87
N GLU A 159 2.26 20.65 -12.40
CA GLU A 159 2.19 21.95 -13.09
C GLU A 159 3.59 22.58 -13.26
N SER A 160 4.47 22.48 -12.24
CA SER A 160 5.82 23.05 -12.29
C SER A 160 6.71 22.49 -13.40
N VAL A 161 6.39 21.28 -13.89
CA VAL A 161 7.12 20.63 -15.00
C VAL A 161 6.37 20.72 -16.35
N GLY A 162 5.30 21.50 -16.40
CA GLY A 162 4.48 21.71 -17.61
C GLY A 162 3.49 20.58 -17.87
N VAL A 163 3.03 19.90 -16.82
CA VAL A 163 1.95 18.91 -16.88
C VAL A 163 0.72 19.52 -16.21
N ASP A 164 -0.02 20.30 -16.99
CA ASP A 164 -1.19 21.09 -16.55
C ASP A 164 -2.53 20.53 -17.05
N TYR A 165 -2.50 19.39 -17.76
CA TYR A 165 -3.65 18.75 -18.40
C TYR A 165 -4.07 17.43 -17.73
N VAL A 166 -3.90 17.36 -16.45
CA VAL A 166 -4.31 16.19 -15.65
C VAL A 166 -5.72 16.42 -15.14
N ALA A 167 -6.64 15.54 -15.52
CA ALA A 167 -7.95 15.48 -14.89
C ALA A 167 -7.88 14.76 -13.56
N LEU A 168 -8.52 15.29 -12.55
CA LEU A 168 -8.79 14.52 -11.36
C LEU A 168 -9.90 13.51 -11.69
N HIS A 169 -9.69 12.24 -11.31
CA HIS A 169 -10.74 11.25 -11.46
C HIS A 169 -11.88 11.56 -10.47
N ASP A 170 -13.05 11.93 -11.01
CA ASP A 170 -14.26 12.31 -10.27
C ASP A 170 -15.28 11.16 -10.14
N GLY A 171 -14.84 9.92 -10.37
CA GLY A 171 -15.70 8.76 -10.21
C GLY A 171 -16.20 8.56 -8.78
N GLU A 172 -17.31 7.86 -8.64
CA GLU A 172 -17.95 7.58 -7.34
C GLU A 172 -17.03 6.87 -6.32
N TYR A 173 -15.90 6.31 -6.78
CA TYR A 173 -15.01 5.51 -5.93
C TYR A 173 -13.61 6.11 -5.85
N ILE A 174 -13.20 6.44 -4.63
CA ILE A 174 -11.87 7.01 -4.30
C ILE A 174 -10.86 5.91 -3.91
N CYS A 175 -11.31 4.68 -3.70
CA CYS A 175 -10.47 3.56 -3.29
C CYS A 175 -10.48 2.44 -4.32
N ALA A 176 -9.31 1.97 -4.73
CA ALA A 176 -9.17 0.82 -5.64
C ALA A 176 -9.51 -0.54 -5.02
N GLY A 177 -10.06 -0.60 -3.81
CA GLY A 177 -10.56 -1.82 -3.20
C GLY A 177 -9.52 -2.68 -2.48
N TYR A 178 -8.30 -2.19 -2.25
CA TYR A 178 -7.32 -2.92 -1.44
C TYR A 178 -7.86 -3.39 -0.08
N PRO A 179 -8.67 -2.58 0.65
CA PRO A 179 -9.28 -3.03 1.89
C PRO A 179 -10.22 -4.24 1.72
N PHE A 180 -10.97 -4.33 0.62
CA PHE A 180 -11.80 -5.50 0.33
C PHE A 180 -10.96 -6.76 0.09
N TRP A 181 -9.87 -6.64 -0.70
CA TRP A 181 -8.95 -7.76 -0.90
C TRP A 181 -8.31 -8.21 0.42
N ALA A 182 -7.86 -7.26 1.24
CA ALA A 182 -7.27 -7.53 2.54
C ALA A 182 -8.27 -8.09 3.56
N ALA A 183 -9.55 -7.77 3.42
CA ALA A 183 -10.63 -8.34 4.24
C ALA A 183 -11.05 -9.75 3.80
N GLY A 184 -10.81 -10.11 2.53
CA GLY A 184 -11.31 -11.34 1.91
C GLY A 184 -12.67 -11.17 1.22
N LEU A 185 -13.18 -9.95 1.06
CA LEU A 185 -14.48 -9.60 0.46
C LEU A 185 -14.35 -9.54 -1.07
N MET A 186 -14.24 -10.72 -1.70
CA MET A 186 -13.91 -10.82 -3.12
C MET A 186 -15.06 -10.45 -4.06
N SER A 187 -16.31 -10.63 -3.64
CA SER A 187 -17.50 -10.25 -4.43
C SER A 187 -17.58 -8.74 -4.57
N GLU A 188 -17.44 -8.01 -3.46
CA GLU A 188 -17.43 -6.56 -3.39
C GLU A 188 -16.24 -5.97 -4.16
N LEU A 189 -15.08 -6.60 -4.03
CA LEU A 189 -13.91 -6.21 -4.80
C LEU A 189 -14.14 -6.38 -6.31
N SER A 190 -14.72 -7.50 -6.74
CA SER A 190 -14.98 -7.76 -8.17
C SER A 190 -15.96 -6.75 -8.76
N PHE A 191 -16.99 -6.39 -8.01
CA PHE A 191 -17.93 -5.34 -8.40
C PHE A 191 -17.20 -3.98 -8.55
N LEU A 192 -16.52 -3.55 -7.49
CA LEU A 192 -15.80 -2.28 -7.46
C LEU A 192 -14.75 -2.18 -8.57
N ALA A 193 -14.00 -3.26 -8.82
CA ALA A 193 -12.97 -3.30 -9.86
C ALA A 193 -13.55 -3.04 -11.26
N LYS A 194 -14.73 -3.61 -11.57
CA LYS A 194 -15.41 -3.41 -12.86
C LYS A 194 -15.88 -1.96 -13.04
N GLU A 195 -16.46 -1.37 -12.00
CA GLU A 195 -16.90 0.02 -12.02
C GLU A 195 -15.73 0.98 -12.25
N ILE A 196 -14.65 0.83 -11.50
CA ILE A 196 -13.44 1.66 -11.64
C ILE A 196 -12.77 1.43 -13.00
N ALA A 197 -12.62 0.19 -13.45
CA ALA A 197 -11.97 -0.13 -14.71
C ALA A 197 -12.76 0.48 -15.91
N SER A 198 -14.08 0.44 -15.85
CA SER A 198 -14.94 1.05 -16.88
C SER A 198 -14.67 2.55 -17.03
N LYS A 199 -14.56 3.27 -15.92
CA LYS A 199 -14.33 4.72 -15.92
C LYS A 199 -12.90 5.08 -16.31
N LEU A 200 -11.90 4.38 -15.74
CA LEU A 200 -10.49 4.69 -15.99
C LEU A 200 -10.02 4.30 -17.40
N SER A 201 -10.70 3.38 -18.06
CA SER A 201 -10.38 2.99 -19.44
C SER A 201 -10.63 4.08 -20.50
N ASN A 202 -11.29 5.17 -20.14
CA ASN A 202 -11.49 6.33 -21.01
C ASN A 202 -10.23 7.21 -21.14
N TYR A 203 -9.24 7.04 -20.25
CA TYR A 203 -7.99 7.78 -20.27
C TYR A 203 -6.89 7.00 -20.98
N LYS A 204 -5.83 7.70 -21.42
CA LYS A 204 -4.61 7.04 -21.92
C LYS A 204 -3.69 6.61 -20.77
N LYS A 205 -3.63 7.45 -19.72
CA LYS A 205 -2.83 7.20 -18.54
C LYS A 205 -3.64 7.47 -17.28
N VAL A 206 -3.37 6.69 -16.27
CA VAL A 206 -3.88 6.91 -14.90
C VAL A 206 -2.68 6.98 -13.96
N ILE A 207 -2.54 8.07 -13.24
CA ILE A 207 -1.51 8.22 -12.21
C ILE A 207 -2.15 8.15 -10.82
N CYS A 208 -1.54 7.36 -9.94
CA CYS A 208 -1.98 7.17 -8.56
C CYS A 208 -0.87 7.55 -7.59
N ASP A 209 -1.22 8.07 -6.43
CA ASP A 209 -0.30 8.32 -5.31
C ASP A 209 -0.19 7.16 -4.32
N CYS A 210 -1.01 6.12 -4.49
CA CYS A 210 -0.98 4.91 -3.69
C CYS A 210 -0.42 3.72 -4.49
N PRO A 211 0.72 3.15 -4.08
CA PRO A 211 1.32 2.02 -4.80
C PRO A 211 0.49 0.74 -4.70
N ALA A 212 -0.31 0.55 -3.64
CA ALA A 212 -1.22 -0.59 -3.54
C ALA A 212 -2.36 -0.47 -4.57
N CYS A 213 -2.91 0.74 -4.79
CA CYS A 213 -3.90 0.98 -5.83
C CYS A 213 -3.35 0.66 -7.22
N VAL A 214 -2.13 1.11 -7.53
CA VAL A 214 -1.47 0.80 -8.81
C VAL A 214 -1.30 -0.71 -8.98
N TRP A 215 -0.84 -1.41 -7.95
CA TRP A 215 -0.69 -2.86 -8.01
C TRP A 215 -2.03 -3.58 -8.23
N MET A 216 -3.09 -3.15 -7.51
CA MET A 216 -4.44 -3.70 -7.70
C MET A 216 -4.88 -3.56 -9.15
N MET A 217 -4.78 -2.37 -9.71
CA MET A 217 -5.23 -2.04 -11.08
C MET A 217 -4.40 -2.77 -12.15
N ARG A 218 -3.07 -2.92 -11.96
CA ARG A 218 -2.19 -3.59 -12.92
C ARG A 218 -2.29 -5.11 -12.89
N PHE A 219 -2.42 -5.71 -11.71
CA PHE A 219 -2.22 -7.15 -11.54
C PHE A 219 -3.46 -7.90 -11.06
N LEU A 220 -4.24 -7.33 -10.17
CA LEU A 220 -5.39 -8.02 -9.61
C LEU A 220 -6.66 -7.81 -10.44
N TYR A 221 -6.93 -6.61 -10.91
CA TYR A 221 -8.10 -6.31 -11.73
C TYR A 221 -8.21 -7.18 -12.99
N PRO A 222 -7.13 -7.41 -13.78
CA PRO A 222 -7.19 -8.36 -14.90
C PRO A 222 -7.63 -9.76 -14.49
N GLN A 223 -7.20 -10.25 -13.33
CA GLN A 223 -7.59 -11.57 -12.81
C GLN A 223 -9.07 -11.62 -12.40
N LEU A 224 -9.66 -10.46 -12.07
CA LEU A 224 -11.09 -10.31 -11.76
C LEU A 224 -11.95 -10.05 -13.02
N GLY A 225 -11.35 -10.09 -14.21
CA GLY A 225 -12.04 -9.77 -15.46
C GLY A 225 -12.37 -8.29 -15.64
N ALA A 226 -11.61 -7.40 -15.01
CA ALA A 226 -11.76 -5.95 -15.04
C ALA A 226 -10.44 -5.24 -15.47
N PRO A 227 -9.83 -5.59 -16.63
CA PRO A 227 -8.62 -4.93 -17.08
C PRO A 227 -8.87 -3.46 -17.41
N ILE A 228 -7.90 -2.60 -17.07
CA ILE A 228 -7.91 -1.17 -17.45
C ILE A 228 -7.06 -1.03 -18.71
N SER A 229 -7.60 -0.41 -19.75
CA SER A 229 -6.88 -0.18 -21.02
C SER A 229 -5.86 0.96 -20.92
N ALA A 230 -6.02 1.88 -19.98
CA ALA A 230 -5.07 2.95 -19.73
C ALA A 230 -3.76 2.41 -19.12
N GLU A 231 -2.66 3.10 -19.40
CA GLU A 231 -1.38 2.86 -18.68
C GLU A 231 -1.49 3.37 -17.24
N VAL A 232 -1.53 2.46 -16.27
CA VAL A 232 -1.61 2.84 -14.84
C VAL A 232 -0.21 2.97 -14.26
N LEU A 233 0.11 4.12 -13.66
CA LEU A 233 1.43 4.46 -13.11
C LEU A 233 1.30 4.99 -11.68
N HIS A 234 2.31 4.72 -10.85
CA HIS A 234 2.47 5.50 -9.64
C HIS A 234 2.95 6.91 -10.01
N VAL A 235 2.51 7.94 -9.26
CA VAL A 235 2.90 9.33 -9.52
C VAL A 235 4.42 9.50 -9.62
N VAL A 236 5.19 8.76 -8.83
CA VAL A 236 6.66 8.77 -8.86
C VAL A 236 7.22 8.19 -10.17
N GLU A 237 6.62 7.11 -10.72
CA GLU A 237 7.02 6.57 -12.02
C GLU A 237 6.76 7.58 -13.14
N PHE A 238 5.61 8.23 -13.09
CA PHE A 238 5.25 9.26 -14.06
C PHE A 238 6.20 10.45 -13.98
N MET A 239 6.42 10.99 -12.78
CA MET A 239 7.27 12.16 -12.53
C MET A 239 8.76 11.92 -12.80
N ASP A 240 9.22 10.68 -12.76
CA ASP A 240 10.61 10.36 -13.09
C ASP A 240 10.99 10.78 -14.51
N ASN A 241 10.05 10.74 -15.46
CA ASN A 241 10.25 11.24 -16.82
C ASN A 241 10.49 12.76 -16.88
N TYR A 242 10.07 13.47 -15.86
CA TYR A 242 10.16 14.93 -15.74
C TYR A 242 11.19 15.36 -14.68
N ALA A 243 11.89 14.43 -14.04
CA ALA A 243 12.79 14.73 -12.92
C ALA A 243 13.78 15.86 -13.21
N ARG A 244 14.32 15.93 -14.45
CA ARG A 244 15.26 16.97 -14.87
C ARG A 244 14.64 18.37 -14.99
N ARG A 245 13.31 18.46 -15.11
CA ARG A 245 12.57 19.74 -15.20
C ARG A 245 12.19 20.31 -13.85
N ILE A 246 12.33 19.52 -12.76
CA ILE A 246 12.04 20.00 -11.41
C ILE A 246 13.14 20.99 -11.00
N GLU A 247 12.80 22.25 -10.90
CA GLU A 247 13.67 23.32 -10.44
C GLU A 247 13.32 23.66 -9.00
N VAL A 248 14.26 23.44 -8.08
CA VAL A 248 14.05 23.72 -6.66
C VAL A 248 14.71 25.05 -6.26
N SER A 249 14.03 25.83 -5.43
CA SER A 249 14.54 27.09 -4.87
C SER A 249 15.33 26.91 -3.58
N SER A 250 15.15 25.74 -2.93
CA SER A 250 15.82 25.40 -1.67
C SER A 250 16.17 23.93 -1.59
N THR A 251 16.99 23.52 -0.61
CA THR A 251 17.39 22.13 -0.43
C THR A 251 17.37 21.71 1.03
N VAL A 252 17.07 20.44 1.27
CA VAL A 252 17.21 19.77 2.57
C VAL A 252 18.60 19.13 2.66
N PRO A 253 19.35 19.28 3.77
CA PRO A 253 20.68 18.69 3.91
C PRO A 253 20.66 17.16 3.81
N GLU A 254 19.84 16.52 4.62
CA GLU A 254 19.75 15.06 4.71
C GLU A 254 18.30 14.61 4.96
N ALA A 255 17.93 13.46 4.41
CA ALA A 255 16.68 12.79 4.73
C ALA A 255 16.82 11.28 4.51
N PHE A 256 16.20 10.49 5.39
CA PHE A 256 16.05 9.05 5.14
C PHE A 256 14.96 8.80 4.10
N TYR A 257 15.15 7.75 3.28
CA TYR A 257 14.10 7.26 2.40
C TYR A 257 13.53 5.93 2.89
N HIS A 258 12.23 5.91 3.14
CA HIS A 258 11.49 4.68 3.42
C HIS A 258 10.89 4.12 2.14
N ASP A 259 11.36 2.95 1.68
CA ASP A 259 10.77 2.24 0.53
C ASP A 259 9.41 1.63 0.90
N PRO A 260 8.29 2.11 0.33
CA PRO A 260 7.00 1.47 0.52
C PRO A 260 7.00 0.07 -0.08
N CYS A 261 6.46 -0.90 0.65
CA CYS A 261 6.49 -2.30 0.20
C CYS A 261 5.81 -2.51 -1.16
N TYR A 262 4.67 -1.88 -1.40
CA TYR A 262 3.98 -2.00 -2.67
C TYR A 262 4.69 -1.26 -3.81
N LEU A 263 5.32 -0.12 -3.56
CA LEU A 263 6.09 0.58 -4.59
C LEU A 263 7.36 -0.20 -4.96
N GLY A 264 8.12 -0.64 -3.96
CA GLY A 264 9.37 -1.38 -4.17
C GLY A 264 9.10 -2.83 -4.58
N ARG A 265 8.80 -3.72 -3.63
CA ARG A 265 8.73 -5.17 -3.87
C ARG A 265 7.66 -5.58 -4.88
N TRP A 266 6.45 -4.99 -4.79
CA TRP A 266 5.34 -5.41 -5.64
C TRP A 266 5.33 -4.75 -7.03
N LEU A 267 5.87 -3.52 -7.16
CA LEU A 267 5.91 -2.79 -8.44
C LEU A 267 7.33 -2.69 -9.03
N GLY A 268 8.39 -3.03 -8.29
CA GLY A 268 9.78 -2.95 -8.75
C GLY A 268 10.35 -1.53 -8.84
N VAL A 269 9.71 -0.54 -8.22
CA VAL A 269 10.09 0.88 -8.35
C VAL A 269 10.95 1.30 -7.16
N PHE A 270 12.27 1.32 -7.35
CA PHE A 270 13.25 1.66 -6.30
C PHE A 270 14.03 2.96 -6.59
N ASP A 271 14.43 3.19 -7.84
CA ASP A 271 15.33 4.29 -8.18
C ASP A 271 14.63 5.61 -8.51
N ALA A 272 13.42 5.55 -9.05
CA ALA A 272 12.65 6.75 -9.38
C ALA A 272 12.43 7.69 -8.18
N PRO A 273 12.01 7.20 -6.98
CA PRO A 273 11.91 8.05 -5.80
C PRO A 273 13.23 8.72 -5.42
N ARG A 274 14.36 8.01 -5.54
CA ARG A 274 15.69 8.53 -5.21
C ARG A 274 16.15 9.59 -6.19
N ARG A 275 15.88 9.41 -7.49
CA ARG A 275 16.16 10.45 -8.50
C ARG A 275 15.36 11.71 -8.25
N LEU A 276 14.09 11.58 -7.89
CA LEU A 276 13.23 12.72 -7.55
C LEU A 276 13.69 13.39 -6.25
N MET A 277 13.97 12.63 -5.19
CA MET A 277 14.52 13.18 -3.94
C MET A 277 15.83 13.95 -4.17
N GLY A 278 16.71 13.40 -5.01
CA GLY A 278 17.99 14.04 -5.35
C GLY A 278 17.88 15.40 -6.04
N ARG A 279 16.67 15.84 -6.43
CA ARG A 279 16.44 17.22 -6.89
C ARG A 279 16.51 18.23 -5.75
N GLY A 280 16.13 17.82 -4.53
CA GLY A 280 16.02 18.72 -3.41
C GLY A 280 16.69 18.27 -2.11
N VAL A 281 17.14 17.01 -2.03
CA VAL A 281 17.86 16.46 -0.87
C VAL A 281 19.31 16.23 -1.25
N ARG A 282 20.26 16.82 -0.47
CA ARG A 282 21.69 16.74 -0.79
C ARG A 282 22.26 15.35 -0.47
N GLU A 283 21.86 14.75 0.66
CA GLU A 283 22.27 13.42 1.05
C GLU A 283 21.03 12.56 1.37
N ILE A 284 20.79 11.54 0.56
CA ILE A 284 19.73 10.56 0.81
C ILE A 284 20.31 9.46 1.70
N ARG A 285 19.79 9.36 2.92
CA ARG A 285 20.18 8.31 3.86
C ARG A 285 19.35 7.07 3.63
N GLU A 286 20.00 5.95 3.50
CA GLU A 286 19.34 4.66 3.38
C GLU A 286 19.20 4.01 4.76
N PHE A 287 18.04 3.40 5.01
CA PHE A 287 17.93 2.49 6.14
C PHE A 287 18.79 1.24 5.89
N THR A 288 19.24 0.58 6.95
CA THR A 288 19.92 -0.71 6.85
C THR A 288 19.11 -1.73 6.06
N TRP A 289 17.79 -1.75 6.29
CA TRP A 289 16.84 -2.52 5.50
C TRP A 289 16.14 -1.61 4.51
N ASN A 290 16.60 -1.59 3.28
CA ASN A 290 16.10 -0.76 2.19
C ASN A 290 15.77 -1.59 0.95
N ARG A 291 15.26 -0.95 -0.07
CA ARG A 291 14.89 -1.53 -1.36
C ARG A 291 14.05 -2.80 -1.20
N GLU A 292 14.40 -3.93 -1.83
CA GLU A 292 13.70 -5.21 -1.76
C GLU A 292 13.54 -5.68 -0.30
N ARG A 293 14.54 -5.41 0.53
CA ARG A 293 14.58 -5.80 1.95
C ARG A 293 13.99 -4.77 2.90
N SER A 294 13.37 -3.71 2.40
CA SER A 294 12.79 -2.66 3.24
C SER A 294 11.82 -3.23 4.29
N TYR A 295 12.01 -2.85 5.55
CA TYR A 295 11.11 -3.23 6.63
C TYR A 295 9.78 -2.49 6.50
N CYS A 296 8.66 -3.17 6.78
CA CYS A 296 7.32 -2.61 6.62
C CYS A 296 7.06 -1.44 7.58
N CYS A 297 6.23 -0.49 7.14
CA CYS A 297 5.72 0.58 8.00
C CYS A 297 4.66 0.12 9.02
N GLY A 298 4.00 -1.02 8.78
CA GLY A 298 2.95 -1.58 9.64
C GLY A 298 1.51 -1.29 9.20
N GLY A 299 1.28 -0.37 8.25
CA GLY A 299 -0.07 0.13 7.92
C GLY A 299 -0.92 -0.75 7.00
N GLY A 300 -0.34 -1.77 6.34
CA GLY A 300 -1.07 -2.58 5.35
C GLY A 300 -1.84 -3.77 5.93
N GLY A 301 -2.62 -4.45 5.05
CA GLY A 301 -3.28 -5.72 5.34
C GLY A 301 -4.33 -5.69 6.43
N LEU A 302 -4.91 -4.53 6.71
CA LEU A 302 -5.84 -4.26 7.83
C LEU A 302 -5.22 -4.52 9.22
N VAL A 303 -3.89 -4.54 9.33
CA VAL A 303 -3.22 -4.70 10.62
C VAL A 303 -3.38 -3.44 11.48
N SER A 304 -3.35 -2.24 10.87
CA SER A 304 -3.63 -0.98 11.57
C SER A 304 -5.05 -0.92 12.15
N ASP A 305 -6.01 -1.56 11.50
CA ASP A 305 -7.41 -1.56 11.90
C ASP A 305 -7.72 -2.62 12.97
N ASN A 306 -7.19 -3.84 12.77
CA ASN A 306 -7.48 -4.97 13.65
C ASN A 306 -6.51 -5.12 14.82
N LEU A 307 -5.29 -4.63 14.67
CA LEU A 307 -4.16 -4.80 15.61
C LEU A 307 -3.35 -3.49 15.71
N PRO A 308 -3.97 -2.36 16.13
CA PRO A 308 -3.33 -1.04 16.11
C PRO A 308 -2.03 -0.97 16.92
N ASP A 309 -1.97 -1.65 18.06
CA ASP A 309 -0.76 -1.72 18.89
C ASP A 309 0.40 -2.46 18.18
N VAL A 310 0.08 -3.46 17.36
CA VAL A 310 1.07 -4.18 16.56
C VAL A 310 1.59 -3.28 15.44
N ALA A 311 0.70 -2.57 14.74
CA ALA A 311 1.07 -1.60 13.71
C ALA A 311 1.98 -0.50 14.28
N ALA A 312 1.65 0.03 15.46
CA ALA A 312 2.47 1.02 16.16
C ALA A 312 3.88 0.50 16.49
N LYS A 313 3.99 -0.71 17.06
CA LYS A 313 5.30 -1.34 17.36
C LYS A 313 6.14 -1.57 16.10
N ILE A 314 5.52 -1.93 14.98
CA ILE A 314 6.20 -2.08 13.70
C ILE A 314 6.78 -0.74 13.23
N ALA A 315 5.98 0.32 13.28
CA ALA A 315 6.40 1.68 12.91
C ALA A 315 7.52 2.19 13.81
N GLN A 316 7.41 2.02 15.13
CA GLN A 316 8.45 2.37 16.10
C GLN A 316 9.77 1.67 15.78
N ARG A 317 9.73 0.36 15.54
CA ARG A 317 10.92 -0.41 15.16
C ARG A 317 11.54 0.10 13.85
N ARG A 318 10.72 0.50 12.88
CA ARG A 318 11.22 1.09 11.62
C ARG A 318 11.95 2.40 11.85
N LEU A 319 11.47 3.21 12.78
CA LEU A 319 12.03 4.53 13.09
C LEU A 319 13.23 4.48 14.05
N GLU A 320 13.49 3.38 14.75
CA GLU A 320 14.61 3.25 15.71
C GLU A 320 15.96 3.66 15.12
N GLU A 321 16.19 3.40 13.83
CA GLU A 321 17.46 3.75 13.17
C GLU A 321 17.58 5.27 12.99
N VAL A 322 16.52 5.94 12.57
CA VAL A 322 16.47 7.40 12.39
C VAL A 322 16.60 8.11 13.73
N LEU A 323 15.89 7.65 14.75
CA LEU A 323 15.90 8.24 16.10
C LEU A 323 17.28 8.14 16.82
N ARG A 324 18.21 7.35 16.27
CA ARG A 324 19.62 7.30 16.73
C ARG A 324 20.53 8.26 15.99
N THR A 325 20.00 9.06 15.09
CA THR A 325 20.74 10.05 14.29
C THR A 325 20.16 11.43 14.52
N ASP A 326 20.87 12.46 14.05
CA ASP A 326 20.40 13.85 14.06
C ASP A 326 19.60 14.21 12.77
N VAL A 327 19.30 13.23 11.91
CA VAL A 327 18.53 13.45 10.67
C VAL A 327 17.06 13.65 11.02
N PRO A 328 16.47 14.82 10.73
CA PRO A 328 15.15 15.18 11.23
C PRO A 328 13.98 14.64 10.37
N MET A 329 14.29 13.96 9.25
CA MET A 329 13.27 13.70 8.24
C MET A 329 13.33 12.26 7.67
N VAL A 330 12.14 11.67 7.49
CA VAL A 330 11.91 10.46 6.70
C VAL A 330 10.98 10.80 5.54
N VAL A 331 11.38 10.48 4.33
CA VAL A 331 10.57 10.66 3.11
C VAL A 331 10.02 9.31 2.67
N SER A 332 8.76 9.28 2.25
CA SER A 332 8.12 8.10 1.68
C SER A 332 7.21 8.48 0.52
N ALA A 333 7.01 7.58 -0.42
CA ALA A 333 6.11 7.78 -1.56
C ALA A 333 4.82 6.93 -1.41
N CYS A 334 4.20 6.99 -0.22
CA CYS A 334 2.96 6.29 0.09
C CYS A 334 2.28 6.95 1.29
N ALA A 335 1.04 7.39 1.14
CA ALA A 335 0.28 8.05 2.19
C ALA A 335 0.06 7.15 3.42
N THR A 336 -0.23 5.86 3.23
CA THR A 336 -0.35 4.91 4.35
C THR A 336 0.96 4.77 5.14
N CYS A 337 2.12 4.79 4.47
CA CYS A 337 3.42 4.75 5.15
C CYS A 337 3.68 6.06 5.91
N GLU A 338 3.43 7.21 5.27
CA GLU A 338 3.52 8.53 5.91
C GLU A 338 2.68 8.58 7.18
N LEU A 339 1.41 8.20 7.09
CA LEU A 339 0.48 8.20 8.20
C LEU A 339 0.93 7.29 9.36
N ASN A 340 1.24 6.03 9.08
CA ASN A 340 1.54 5.06 10.13
C ASN A 340 2.91 5.32 10.80
N LEU A 341 3.92 5.73 10.04
CA LEU A 341 5.21 6.15 10.58
C LEU A 341 5.08 7.48 11.32
N GLY A 342 4.38 8.46 10.75
CA GLY A 342 4.18 9.78 11.34
C GLY A 342 3.53 9.76 12.72
N ARG A 343 2.57 8.83 12.94
CA ARG A 343 1.94 8.63 14.27
C ARG A 343 2.93 8.19 15.36
N GLN A 344 4.10 7.67 14.99
CA GLN A 344 5.09 7.13 15.91
C GLN A 344 6.44 7.89 15.85
N SER A 345 6.54 8.96 15.07
CA SER A 345 7.82 9.58 14.68
C SER A 345 8.46 10.48 15.75
N GLY A 346 7.70 10.89 16.77
CA GLY A 346 8.21 11.79 17.81
C GLY A 346 8.68 13.13 17.24
N SER A 347 9.99 13.41 17.31
CA SER A 347 10.60 14.63 16.77
C SER A 347 10.99 14.53 15.29
N VAL A 348 10.89 13.37 14.67
CA VAL A 348 11.24 13.17 13.26
C VAL A 348 10.04 13.52 12.39
N GLU A 349 10.24 14.35 11.37
CA GLU A 349 9.21 14.61 10.37
C GLU A 349 9.10 13.43 9.40
N VAL A 350 7.91 12.89 9.21
CA VAL A 350 7.62 11.92 8.15
C VAL A 350 6.79 12.62 7.09
N VAL A 351 7.30 12.66 5.85
CA VAL A 351 6.71 13.48 4.78
C VAL A 351 6.57 12.69 3.48
N ASN A 352 5.49 12.94 2.74
CA ASN A 352 5.32 12.42 1.40
C ASN A 352 6.34 13.06 0.43
N LEU A 353 6.86 12.27 -0.51
CA LEU A 353 7.83 12.76 -1.50
C LEU A 353 7.30 13.94 -2.33
N MET A 354 6.02 13.90 -2.72
CA MET A 354 5.42 14.99 -3.49
C MET A 354 5.29 16.28 -2.67
N THR A 355 4.94 16.14 -1.39
CA THR A 355 4.92 17.28 -0.45
C THR A 355 6.31 17.87 -0.23
N LEU A 356 7.34 17.03 -0.10
CA LEU A 356 8.71 17.50 -0.01
C LEU A 356 9.09 18.33 -1.25
N LEU A 357 8.87 17.79 -2.45
CA LEU A 357 9.19 18.49 -3.70
C LEU A 357 8.42 19.81 -3.82
N ALA A 358 7.12 19.81 -3.53
CA ALA A 358 6.30 21.03 -3.58
C ALA A 358 6.75 22.14 -2.63
N ARG A 359 7.33 21.78 -1.48
CA ARG A 359 7.92 22.74 -0.52
C ARG A 359 9.22 23.36 -1.01
N LEU A 360 9.95 22.66 -1.87
CA LEU A 360 11.26 23.04 -2.35
C LEU A 360 11.20 23.85 -3.67
N LEU A 361 10.07 23.77 -4.42
CA LEU A 361 9.78 24.62 -5.58
C LEU A 361 9.64 26.09 -5.17
#